data_a04e9dd27fb87afa42bc9a27bf945820
#
_entry.id   a04e9dd27fb87afa42bc9a27bf945820
#
_cell.length_a   1.000
_cell.length_b   1.000
_cell.length_c   1.000
_cell.angle_alpha   90.00
_cell.angle_beta   90.00
_cell.angle_gamma   90.00
#
_symmetry.space_group_name_H-M   'P 1'
#
loop_
_entity.id
_entity.type
_entity.pdbx_description
1 polymer ?
#
loop_
_entity_poly.entity_id
_entity_poly.type
_entity_poly.pdbx_seq_one_letter_code
_entity_poly.pdbx_strand_id
1 'polypeptide(L)'
;LANRLPPVAALYDLWRTRSTGLLSGGRLVLAGELALLREWLLPTGGPFLDVGTGTGVYREALGEGMVGVDPSPAFLEVAQRRRPGAYLLAHGERLPFREGAFSGVGIGPPWTEFLDPEGAAREARRVLRPGGRLFGLLLLGPGASLGLFRPTPEALLRLLEGAGFRAEVRRLGRLGLVLAEVG
;
A
#
# COMPACT_ATOMS: atom_id res chain seq x y z
N LEU A 1 -11.02 12.92 -0.03
CA LEU A 1 -11.51 13.79 1.08
C LEU A 1 -12.65 13.14 1.87
N ALA A 2 -13.62 12.47 1.21
CA ALA A 2 -14.73 11.79 1.91
C ALA A 2 -14.26 10.61 2.78
N ASN A 3 -13.18 9.93 2.41
CA ASN A 3 -12.61 8.79 3.14
C ASN A 3 -12.06 9.14 4.54
N ARG A 4 -11.95 10.44 4.87
CA ARG A 4 -11.46 10.89 6.19
C ARG A 4 -12.57 11.07 7.23
N LEU A 5 -13.83 10.83 6.87
CA LEU A 5 -14.96 10.95 7.79
C LEU A 5 -15.16 9.66 8.59
N PRO A 6 -15.43 9.72 9.91
CA PRO A 6 -15.61 8.56 10.77
C PRO A 6 -16.62 7.51 10.27
N PRO A 7 -17.80 7.86 9.71
CA PRO A 7 -18.73 6.88 9.16
C PRO A 7 -18.17 6.10 7.99
N VAL A 8 -17.37 6.75 7.13
CA VAL A 8 -16.73 6.12 5.98
C VAL A 8 -15.67 5.12 6.43
N ALA A 9 -14.83 5.50 7.41
CA ALA A 9 -13.83 4.61 7.99
C ALA A 9 -14.47 3.35 8.62
N ALA A 10 -15.64 3.49 9.26
CA ALA A 10 -16.34 2.36 9.86
C ALA A 10 -16.87 1.34 8.84
N LEU A 11 -17.28 1.79 7.65
CA LEU A 11 -17.82 0.95 6.57
C LEU A 11 -16.73 0.50 5.56
N TYR A 12 -15.52 1.01 5.70
CA TYR A 12 -14.45 0.82 4.74
C TYR A 12 -14.08 -0.65 4.52
N ASP A 13 -13.99 -1.46 5.57
CA ASP A 13 -13.64 -2.88 5.45
C ASP A 13 -14.63 -3.65 4.59
N LEU A 14 -15.94 -3.36 4.73
CA LEU A 14 -16.97 -4.00 3.92
C LEU A 14 -16.82 -3.62 2.43
N TRP A 15 -16.57 -2.33 2.17
CA TRP A 15 -16.31 -1.86 0.82
C TRP A 15 -15.02 -2.45 0.26
N ARG A 16 -13.97 -2.49 1.07
CA ARG A 16 -12.63 -3.00 0.70
C ARG A 16 -12.68 -4.47 0.29
N THR A 17 -13.41 -5.29 1.06
CA THR A 17 -13.58 -6.72 0.76
C THR A 17 -14.23 -6.96 -0.61
N ARG A 18 -15.20 -6.13 -0.97
CA ARG A 18 -15.94 -6.27 -2.25
C ARG A 18 -15.24 -5.61 -3.43
N SER A 19 -14.60 -4.46 -3.20
CA SER A 19 -14.00 -3.66 -4.28
C SER A 19 -12.82 -4.35 -4.94
N THR A 20 -11.98 -5.06 -4.20
CA THR A 20 -10.86 -5.82 -4.77
C THR A 20 -11.37 -6.86 -5.78
N GLY A 21 -12.39 -7.63 -5.41
CA GLY A 21 -13.01 -8.62 -6.31
C GLY A 21 -13.61 -7.97 -7.56
N LEU A 22 -14.40 -6.91 -7.38
CA LEU A 22 -15.05 -6.21 -8.50
C LEU A 22 -14.01 -5.58 -9.45
N LEU A 23 -13.03 -4.87 -8.93
CA LEU A 23 -12.03 -4.14 -9.72
C LEU A 23 -11.04 -5.09 -10.42
N SER A 24 -10.77 -6.24 -9.85
CA SER A 24 -9.95 -7.28 -10.48
C SER A 24 -10.70 -8.11 -11.52
N GLY A 25 -12.03 -7.95 -11.64
CA GLY A 25 -12.88 -8.84 -12.45
C GLY A 25 -12.92 -10.26 -11.88
N GLY A 26 -12.96 -10.41 -10.56
CA GLY A 26 -12.98 -11.70 -9.86
C GLY A 26 -11.62 -12.41 -9.76
N ARG A 27 -10.55 -11.83 -10.30
CA ARG A 27 -9.21 -12.46 -10.33
C ARG A 27 -8.47 -12.38 -9.00
N LEU A 28 -8.83 -11.41 -8.14
CA LEU A 28 -8.23 -11.20 -6.84
C LEU A 28 -9.32 -10.80 -5.85
N VAL A 29 -9.39 -11.49 -4.73
CA VAL A 29 -10.19 -11.12 -3.57
C VAL A 29 -9.26 -10.71 -2.43
N LEU A 30 -9.79 -10.05 -1.38
CA LEU A 30 -8.97 -9.57 -0.27
C LEU A 30 -8.10 -10.67 0.36
N ALA A 31 -8.65 -11.87 0.56
CA ALA A 31 -7.87 -13.00 1.10
C ALA A 31 -6.69 -13.39 0.20
N GLY A 32 -6.87 -13.35 -1.12
CA GLY A 32 -5.79 -13.60 -2.09
C GLY A 32 -4.74 -12.48 -2.09
N GLU A 33 -5.18 -11.22 -1.95
CA GLU A 33 -4.26 -10.09 -1.79
C GLU A 33 -3.38 -10.24 -0.54
N LEU A 34 -3.99 -10.59 0.60
CA LEU A 34 -3.25 -10.82 1.84
C LEU A 34 -2.30 -12.02 1.75
N ALA A 35 -2.69 -13.06 1.01
CA ALA A 35 -1.81 -14.22 0.75
C ALA A 35 -0.58 -13.81 -0.08
N LEU A 36 -0.76 -13.05 -1.17
CA LEU A 36 0.34 -12.52 -2.00
C LEU A 36 1.25 -11.57 -1.21
N LEU A 37 0.66 -10.69 -0.39
CA LEU A 37 1.42 -9.80 0.49
C LEU A 37 2.32 -10.60 1.44
N ARG A 38 1.78 -11.64 2.07
CA ARG A 38 2.53 -12.54 2.97
C ARG A 38 3.66 -13.24 2.24
N GLU A 39 3.35 -13.88 1.12
CA GLU A 39 4.32 -14.61 0.30
C GLU A 39 5.48 -13.72 -0.14
N TRP A 40 5.19 -12.47 -0.49
CA TRP A 40 6.19 -11.53 -0.96
C TRP A 40 7.01 -10.89 0.17
N LEU A 41 6.37 -10.44 1.25
CA LEU A 41 7.07 -9.66 2.28
C LEU A 41 7.62 -10.50 3.44
N LEU A 42 6.91 -11.53 3.94
CA LEU A 42 7.37 -12.26 5.13
C LEU A 42 8.77 -12.87 5.01
N PRO A 43 9.22 -13.38 3.83
CA PRO A 43 10.58 -13.91 3.69
C PRO A 43 11.69 -12.89 3.97
N THR A 44 11.39 -11.59 3.95
CA THR A 44 12.39 -10.54 4.29
C THR A 44 12.64 -10.41 5.80
N GLY A 45 11.82 -11.04 6.65
CA GLY A 45 12.03 -11.15 8.10
C GLY A 45 11.57 -9.97 8.95
N GLY A 46 11.02 -8.88 8.32
CA GLY A 46 10.58 -7.68 9.05
C GLY A 46 11.73 -6.79 9.56
N PRO A 47 11.43 -5.64 10.16
CA PRO A 47 10.09 -5.09 10.36
C PRO A 47 9.42 -4.63 9.05
N PHE A 48 8.08 -4.48 9.10
CA PHE A 48 7.25 -4.12 7.96
C PHE A 48 6.57 -2.77 8.15
N LEU A 49 6.38 -2.04 7.06
CA LEU A 49 5.62 -0.78 7.02
C LEU A 49 4.42 -0.92 6.08
N ASP A 50 3.24 -0.49 6.54
CA ASP A 50 2.03 -0.38 5.73
C ASP A 50 1.70 1.11 5.52
N VAL A 51 1.85 1.59 4.28
CA VAL A 51 1.66 3.00 3.92
C VAL A 51 0.26 3.22 3.37
N GLY A 52 -0.49 4.13 3.99
CA GLY A 52 -1.92 4.27 3.75
C GLY A 52 -2.68 3.10 4.38
N THR A 53 -2.35 2.77 5.63
CA THR A 53 -2.83 1.56 6.31
C THR A 53 -4.34 1.50 6.48
N GLY A 54 -5.02 2.66 6.41
CA GLY A 54 -6.47 2.76 6.59
C GLY A 54 -6.91 2.11 7.89
N THR A 55 -7.72 1.07 7.79
CA THR A 55 -8.24 0.30 8.94
C THR A 55 -7.28 -0.79 9.43
N GLY A 56 -6.04 -0.84 8.92
CA GLY A 56 -5.00 -1.77 9.37
C GLY A 56 -5.11 -3.19 8.81
N VAL A 57 -5.76 -3.38 7.67
CA VAL A 57 -6.05 -4.73 7.11
C VAL A 57 -4.78 -5.55 6.87
N TYR A 58 -3.69 -4.94 6.43
CA TYR A 58 -2.42 -5.66 6.17
C TYR A 58 -1.78 -6.24 7.43
N ARG A 59 -2.17 -5.75 8.62
CA ARG A 59 -1.74 -6.36 9.89
C ARG A 59 -2.17 -7.82 10.05
N GLU A 60 -3.30 -8.22 9.46
CA GLU A 60 -3.73 -9.63 9.44
C GLU A 60 -2.74 -10.54 8.71
N ALA A 61 -2.02 -9.99 7.75
CA ALA A 61 -0.99 -10.70 6.99
C ALA A 61 0.41 -10.59 7.61
N LEU A 62 0.79 -9.40 8.08
CA LEU A 62 2.17 -9.08 8.50
C LEU A 62 2.39 -9.20 10.01
N GLY A 63 1.32 -9.28 10.81
CA GLY A 63 1.39 -9.51 12.25
C GLY A 63 1.94 -8.31 13.05
N GLU A 64 2.49 -8.61 14.23
CA GLU A 64 2.94 -7.60 15.20
C GLU A 64 4.16 -6.78 14.74
N GLY A 65 4.96 -7.33 13.84
CA GLY A 65 6.12 -6.63 13.24
C GLY A 65 5.77 -5.52 12.26
N MET A 66 4.47 -5.24 12.03
CA MET A 66 4.01 -4.18 11.13
C MET A 66 3.78 -2.87 11.88
N VAL A 67 4.28 -1.78 11.31
CA VAL A 67 3.90 -0.40 11.64
C VAL A 67 3.00 0.13 10.52
N GLY A 68 1.83 0.70 10.85
CA GLY A 68 0.94 1.33 9.88
C GLY A 68 1.05 2.85 9.92
N VAL A 69 1.00 3.50 8.76
CA VAL A 69 0.89 4.97 8.68
C VAL A 69 -0.30 5.36 7.80
N ASP A 70 -1.01 6.41 8.21
CA ASP A 70 -2.13 6.97 7.47
C ASP A 70 -2.28 8.47 7.80
N PRO A 71 -2.65 9.35 6.85
CA PRO A 71 -2.89 10.75 7.13
C PRO A 71 -4.27 11.03 7.77
N SER A 72 -5.10 10.01 8.00
CA SER A 72 -6.43 10.13 8.58
C SER A 72 -6.49 9.63 10.01
N PRO A 73 -6.68 10.52 11.01
CA PRO A 73 -6.88 10.10 12.40
C PRO A 73 -8.07 9.14 12.57
N ALA A 74 -9.15 9.35 11.80
CA ALA A 74 -10.35 8.50 11.85
C ALA A 74 -10.06 7.05 11.41
N PHE A 75 -9.23 6.85 10.40
CA PHE A 75 -8.80 5.53 9.99
C PHE A 75 -7.90 4.87 11.04
N LEU A 76 -6.94 5.62 11.59
CA LEU A 76 -6.06 5.08 12.63
C LEU A 76 -6.81 4.69 13.90
N GLU A 77 -7.84 5.44 14.27
CA GLU A 77 -8.71 5.10 15.41
C GLU A 77 -9.47 3.77 15.14
N VAL A 78 -9.98 3.57 13.92
CA VAL A 78 -10.63 2.30 13.55
C VAL A 78 -9.60 1.17 13.51
N ALA A 79 -8.41 1.41 12.95
CA ALA A 79 -7.32 0.44 12.92
C ALA A 79 -6.95 -0.01 14.34
N GLN A 80 -6.74 0.93 15.26
CA GLN A 80 -6.39 0.64 16.64
C GLN A 80 -7.47 -0.16 17.37
N ARG A 81 -8.75 0.10 17.09
CA ARG A 81 -9.86 -0.64 17.71
C ARG A 81 -10.03 -2.06 17.15
N ARG A 82 -9.85 -2.25 15.84
CA ARG A 82 -10.08 -3.53 15.16
C ARG A 82 -8.86 -4.44 15.13
N ARG A 83 -7.68 -3.83 14.99
CA ARG A 83 -6.39 -4.53 14.82
C ARG A 83 -5.31 -3.79 15.62
N PRO A 84 -5.35 -3.90 16.97
CA PRO A 84 -4.43 -3.16 17.85
C PRO A 84 -2.97 -3.32 17.42
N GLY A 85 -2.21 -2.21 17.41
CA GLY A 85 -0.82 -2.22 16.97
C GLY A 85 -0.14 -0.87 16.93
N ALA A 86 1.01 -0.80 16.28
CA ALA A 86 1.76 0.42 16.07
C ALA A 86 1.22 1.19 14.86
N TYR A 87 0.62 2.35 15.10
CA TYR A 87 0.08 3.23 14.05
C TYR A 87 0.55 4.65 14.28
N LEU A 88 0.89 5.36 13.19
CA LEU A 88 1.33 6.77 13.24
C LEU A 88 0.59 7.60 12.19
N LEU A 89 0.31 8.85 12.56
CA LEU A 89 -0.23 9.85 11.66
C LEU A 89 0.89 10.38 10.77
N ALA A 90 0.89 10.00 9.48
CA ALA A 90 1.88 10.45 8.52
C ALA A 90 1.37 10.34 7.08
N HIS A 91 2.00 11.08 6.19
CA HIS A 91 1.79 11.00 4.73
C HIS A 91 2.82 10.07 4.11
N GLY A 92 2.42 9.31 3.07
CA GLY A 92 3.30 8.38 2.37
C GLY A 92 4.45 9.05 1.64
N GLU A 93 4.27 10.33 1.27
CA GLU A 93 5.27 11.17 0.61
C GLU A 93 6.33 11.76 1.57
N ARG A 94 6.14 11.56 2.88
CA ARG A 94 7.04 12.04 3.93
C ARG A 94 6.96 11.14 5.16
N LEU A 95 7.71 10.06 5.14
CA LEU A 95 7.69 9.04 6.20
C LEU A 95 8.61 9.42 7.37
N PRO A 96 8.14 9.34 8.63
CA PRO A 96 8.89 9.74 9.81
C PRO A 96 9.88 8.64 10.28
N PHE A 97 10.52 7.96 9.35
CA PHE A 97 11.43 6.87 9.63
C PHE A 97 12.80 7.13 9.00
N ARG A 98 13.85 6.56 9.61
CA ARG A 98 15.20 6.60 9.05
C ARG A 98 15.31 5.74 7.79
N GLU A 99 16.32 6.01 7.00
CA GLU A 99 16.70 5.17 5.86
C GLU A 99 16.96 3.73 6.32
N GLY A 100 16.53 2.75 5.50
CA GLY A 100 16.77 1.32 5.75
C GLY A 100 16.07 0.77 6.98
N ALA A 101 15.05 1.42 7.52
CA ALA A 101 14.37 0.99 8.74
C ALA A 101 13.55 -0.30 8.57
N PHE A 102 13.12 -0.62 7.36
CA PHE A 102 12.19 -1.71 7.09
C PHE A 102 12.77 -2.71 6.07
N SER A 103 12.34 -3.96 6.21
CA SER A 103 12.63 -5.01 5.24
C SER A 103 11.54 -5.18 4.19
N GLY A 104 10.32 -4.74 4.51
CA GLY A 104 9.18 -4.80 3.60
C GLY A 104 8.27 -3.60 3.78
N VAL A 105 7.76 -3.09 2.66
CA VAL A 105 6.76 -2.01 2.60
C VAL A 105 5.56 -2.51 1.80
N GLY A 106 4.36 -2.36 2.37
CA GLY A 106 3.09 -2.53 1.69
C GLY A 106 2.48 -1.18 1.36
N ILE A 107 1.97 -1.00 0.14
CA ILE A 107 1.14 0.15 -0.24
C ILE A 107 -0.09 -0.39 -0.96
N GLY A 108 -1.22 -0.36 -0.29
CA GLY A 108 -2.49 -0.82 -0.85
C GLY A 108 -3.11 0.18 -1.85
N PRO A 109 -4.40 0.06 -2.15
CA PRO A 109 -5.13 0.95 -3.04
C PRO A 109 -5.04 2.45 -2.73
N PRO A 110 -4.74 2.92 -1.49
CA PRO A 110 -4.46 4.32 -1.23
C PRO A 110 -3.38 4.95 -2.10
N TRP A 111 -2.49 4.17 -2.71
CA TRP A 111 -1.50 4.70 -3.68
C TRP A 111 -2.15 5.49 -4.81
N THR A 112 -3.36 5.11 -5.22
CA THR A 112 -4.16 5.86 -6.19
C THR A 112 -4.52 7.29 -5.72
N GLU A 113 -4.54 7.52 -4.41
CA GLU A 113 -4.98 8.76 -3.77
C GLU A 113 -3.83 9.67 -3.34
N PHE A 114 -2.57 9.27 -3.52
CA PHE A 114 -1.41 10.09 -3.17
C PHE A 114 -1.30 11.31 -4.08
N LEU A 115 -0.99 12.45 -3.48
CA LEU A 115 -0.78 13.72 -4.18
C LEU A 115 0.53 13.69 -4.99
N ASP A 116 1.57 13.05 -4.44
CA ASP A 116 2.86 12.81 -5.10
C ASP A 116 3.20 11.31 -5.08
N PRO A 117 2.68 10.51 -6.03
CA PRO A 117 2.94 9.08 -6.08
C PRO A 117 4.42 8.73 -6.33
N GLU A 118 5.16 9.60 -7.01
CA GLU A 118 6.61 9.46 -7.19
C GLU A 118 7.35 9.70 -5.88
N GLY A 119 6.96 10.73 -5.13
CA GLY A 119 7.50 11.00 -3.80
C GLY A 119 7.23 9.85 -2.84
N ALA A 120 6.04 9.27 -2.88
CA ALA A 120 5.72 8.09 -2.08
C ALA A 120 6.58 6.87 -2.46
N ALA A 121 6.85 6.65 -3.75
CA ALA A 121 7.76 5.59 -4.19
C ALA A 121 9.22 5.84 -3.72
N ARG A 122 9.72 7.10 -3.83
CA ARG A 122 11.04 7.47 -3.32
C ARG A 122 11.15 7.28 -1.80
N GLU A 123 10.12 7.66 -1.04
CA GLU A 123 10.10 7.46 0.41
C GLU A 123 10.04 5.97 0.78
N ALA A 124 9.22 5.16 0.09
CA ALA A 124 9.21 3.72 0.26
C ALA A 124 10.59 3.11 -0.01
N ARG A 125 11.27 3.57 -1.09
CA ARG A 125 12.64 3.14 -1.40
C ARG A 125 13.64 3.56 -0.31
N ARG A 126 13.54 4.78 0.18
CA ARG A 126 14.44 5.32 1.22
C ARG A 126 14.35 4.52 2.53
N VAL A 127 13.14 4.19 2.96
CA VAL A 127 12.95 3.48 4.24
C VAL A 127 13.22 1.98 4.14
N LEU A 128 13.30 1.41 2.94
CA LEU A 128 13.67 0.01 2.71
C LEU A 128 15.19 -0.17 2.76
N ARG A 129 15.63 -1.22 3.48
CA ARG A 129 17.02 -1.68 3.48
C ARG A 129 17.40 -2.31 2.12
N PRO A 130 18.69 -2.47 1.80
CA PRO A 130 19.14 -3.27 0.66
C PRO A 130 18.50 -4.67 0.69
N GLY A 131 18.02 -5.16 -0.45
CA GLY A 131 17.26 -6.42 -0.55
C GLY A 131 15.84 -6.35 0.04
N GLY A 132 15.39 -5.19 0.51
CA GLY A 132 14.03 -5.00 0.98
C GLY A 132 13.02 -5.01 -0.16
N ARG A 133 11.76 -5.32 0.17
CA ARG A 133 10.70 -5.54 -0.83
C ARG A 133 9.54 -4.59 -0.66
N LEU A 134 8.98 -4.16 -1.81
CA LEU A 134 7.76 -3.39 -1.89
C LEU A 134 6.64 -4.26 -2.50
N PHE A 135 5.50 -4.30 -1.82
CA PHE A 135 4.24 -4.81 -2.35
C PHE A 135 3.32 -3.62 -2.63
N GLY A 136 2.71 -3.59 -3.81
CA GLY A 136 1.77 -2.52 -4.16
C GLY A 136 0.51 -3.03 -4.83
N LEU A 137 -0.61 -2.37 -4.55
CA LEU A 137 -1.87 -2.58 -5.26
C LEU A 137 -2.53 -1.22 -5.53
N LEU A 138 -2.85 -0.93 -6.80
CA LEU A 138 -3.46 0.34 -7.18
C LEU A 138 -4.36 0.19 -8.40
N LEU A 139 -5.18 1.23 -8.66
CA LEU A 139 -6.00 1.30 -9.87
C LEU A 139 -5.13 1.66 -11.08
N LEU A 140 -5.27 0.89 -12.15
CA LEU A 140 -4.72 1.19 -13.47
C LEU A 140 -5.72 1.97 -14.32
N GLY A 141 -5.21 2.82 -15.21
CA GLY A 141 -6.02 3.60 -16.13
C GLY A 141 -5.17 4.42 -17.11
N PRO A 142 -5.80 5.32 -17.87
CA PRO A 142 -5.11 6.11 -18.90
C PRO A 142 -4.33 7.32 -18.35
N GLY A 143 -4.02 7.36 -17.07
CA GLY A 143 -3.33 8.47 -16.42
C GLY A 143 -4.10 9.07 -15.24
N ALA A 144 -3.65 10.25 -14.77
CA ALA A 144 -4.33 10.97 -13.70
C ALA A 144 -5.68 11.52 -14.18
N SER A 145 -6.73 11.28 -13.40
CA SER A 145 -8.08 11.76 -13.66
C SER A 145 -8.80 12.02 -12.35
N LEU A 146 -9.44 13.18 -12.22
CA LEU A 146 -10.17 13.61 -11.02
C LEU A 146 -9.31 13.58 -9.73
N GLY A 147 -8.01 13.91 -9.85
CA GLY A 147 -7.07 13.89 -8.72
C GLY A 147 -6.65 12.49 -8.25
N LEU A 148 -6.93 11.45 -9.03
CA LEU A 148 -6.49 10.08 -8.76
C LEU A 148 -5.35 9.68 -9.68
N PHE A 149 -4.30 9.11 -9.11
CA PHE A 149 -3.20 8.51 -9.86
C PHE A 149 -3.62 7.13 -10.38
N ARG A 150 -3.79 7.00 -11.69
CA ARG A 150 -4.17 5.76 -12.38
C ARG A 150 -3.26 5.54 -13.58
N PRO A 151 -2.02 5.07 -13.36
CA PRO A 151 -1.04 4.89 -14.43
C PRO A 151 -1.38 3.70 -15.33
N THR A 152 -0.79 3.67 -16.52
CA THR A 152 -0.62 2.41 -17.25
C THR A 152 0.44 1.55 -16.56
N PRO A 153 0.48 0.21 -16.80
CA PRO A 153 1.53 -0.65 -16.24
C PRO A 153 2.94 -0.16 -16.58
N GLU A 154 3.15 0.31 -17.82
CA GLU A 154 4.46 0.80 -18.29
C GLU A 154 4.87 2.11 -17.62
N ALA A 155 3.92 3.02 -17.38
CA ALA A 155 4.18 4.27 -16.66
C ALA A 155 4.52 4.00 -15.18
N LEU A 156 3.81 3.04 -14.56
CA LEU A 156 4.07 2.62 -13.21
C LEU A 156 5.45 1.95 -13.08
N LEU A 157 5.80 1.08 -14.02
CA LEU A 157 7.11 0.43 -14.05
C LEU A 157 8.24 1.48 -14.13
N ARG A 158 8.14 2.43 -15.07
CA ARG A 158 9.12 3.53 -15.17
C ARG A 158 9.22 4.37 -13.89
N LEU A 159 8.11 4.64 -13.23
CA LEU A 159 8.11 5.35 -11.94
C LEU A 159 8.90 4.57 -10.88
N LEU A 160 8.66 3.27 -10.77
CA LEU A 160 9.34 2.41 -9.80
C LEU A 160 10.83 2.26 -10.09
N GLU A 161 11.21 2.06 -11.36
CA GLU A 161 12.60 2.00 -11.80
C GLU A 161 13.31 3.34 -11.55
N GLY A 162 12.65 4.47 -11.85
CA GLY A 162 13.15 5.81 -11.54
C GLY A 162 13.34 6.07 -10.04
N ALA A 163 12.58 5.41 -9.18
CA ALA A 163 12.75 5.43 -7.73
C ALA A 163 13.83 4.45 -7.22
N GLY A 164 14.45 3.63 -8.10
CA GLY A 164 15.54 2.72 -7.76
C GLY A 164 15.08 1.31 -7.36
N PHE A 165 13.94 0.87 -7.84
CA PHE A 165 13.47 -0.50 -7.68
C PHE A 165 13.73 -1.35 -8.93
N ARG A 166 13.96 -2.65 -8.72
CA ARG A 166 13.67 -3.67 -9.73
C ARG A 166 12.23 -4.09 -9.51
N ALA A 167 11.36 -3.94 -10.50
CA ALA A 167 9.93 -4.09 -10.32
C ALA A 167 9.28 -4.96 -11.38
N GLU A 168 8.22 -5.65 -10.99
CA GLU A 168 7.25 -6.30 -11.86
C GLU A 168 5.87 -5.70 -11.60
N VAL A 169 5.13 -5.40 -12.68
CA VAL A 169 3.76 -4.91 -12.62
C VAL A 169 2.84 -5.88 -13.35
N ARG A 170 1.94 -6.52 -12.61
CA ARG A 170 0.95 -7.46 -13.17
C ARG A 170 -0.43 -6.79 -13.23
N ARG A 171 -1.06 -6.84 -14.39
CA ARG A 171 -2.43 -6.36 -14.55
C ARG A 171 -3.44 -7.43 -14.11
N LEU A 172 -4.31 -7.09 -13.17
CA LEU A 172 -5.42 -7.90 -12.68
C LEU A 172 -6.74 -7.11 -12.89
N GLY A 173 -7.33 -7.21 -14.08
CA GLY A 173 -8.47 -6.39 -14.45
C GLY A 173 -8.11 -4.90 -14.48
N ARG A 174 -8.72 -4.10 -13.58
CA ARG A 174 -8.44 -2.68 -13.39
C ARG A 174 -7.37 -2.41 -12.30
N LEU A 175 -6.86 -3.47 -11.68
CA LEU A 175 -5.81 -3.35 -10.66
C LEU A 175 -4.43 -3.64 -11.26
N GLY A 176 -3.43 -2.94 -10.75
CA GLY A 176 -2.00 -3.24 -10.91
C GLY A 176 -1.46 -3.82 -9.61
N LEU A 177 -0.94 -5.04 -9.67
CA LEU A 177 -0.14 -5.63 -8.61
C LEU A 177 1.32 -5.31 -8.87
N VAL A 178 1.97 -4.72 -7.87
CA VAL A 178 3.39 -4.37 -7.89
C VAL A 178 4.15 -5.31 -6.96
N LEU A 179 5.18 -5.93 -7.50
CA LEU A 179 6.20 -6.67 -6.76
C LEU A 179 7.56 -6.04 -7.09
N ALA A 180 8.18 -5.38 -6.12
CA ALA A 180 9.44 -4.67 -6.36
C ALA A 180 10.45 -4.93 -5.24
N GLU A 181 11.73 -4.85 -5.59
CA GLU A 181 12.85 -5.14 -4.71
C GLU A 181 13.94 -4.07 -4.85
N VAL A 182 14.56 -3.73 -3.73
CA VAL A 182 15.73 -2.86 -3.67
C VAL A 182 16.97 -3.69 -4.01
N GLY A 183 17.70 -3.24 -5.03
CA GLY A 183 18.99 -3.82 -5.39
C GLY A 183 20.09 -3.59 -4.37
#